data_d9d67d3bbb13e97c0eda0acd1377b94a
#
_entry.id   d9d67d3bbb13e97c0eda0acd1377b94a
#
_cell.length_a   1.000
_cell.length_b   1.000
_cell.length_c   1.000
_cell.angle_alpha   90.00
_cell.angle_beta   90.00
_cell.angle_gamma   90.00
#
_symmetry.space_group_name_H-M   'P 1'
#
loop_
_entity.id
_entity.type
_entity.pdbx_description
1 polymer ?
#
loop_
_entity_poly.entity_id
_entity_poly.type
_entity_poly.pdbx_seq_one_letter_code
_entity_poly.pdbx_strand_id
1 'polypeptide(L)'
;TSQVFQHKKTVQLTPLSKKEMGDWKEYNSLDEFLDRFKNISSNEALSNALELKSLVKNLKDSIRPKELKIPEFKARINVLENESLRLADMTYISAITPKEVNDQVAKFLLIYSSTNAKINSVYRRILFENNVDVTSDFIGLDSTKIDSTSKKRLSNKKPKLDFKDLNIKKQ
;
A
#
# COMPACT_ATOMS: atom_id res chain seq x y z
N THR A 1 31.24 -19.51 4.38
CA THR A 1 29.89 -19.55 4.98
C THR A 1 29.27 -18.17 4.91
N SER A 2 28.22 -18.04 4.11
CA SER A 2 27.51 -16.77 3.94
C SER A 2 26.77 -16.44 5.25
N GLN A 3 27.08 -15.29 5.85
CA GLN A 3 26.47 -14.87 7.10
C GLN A 3 25.01 -14.45 6.88
N VAL A 4 24.08 -14.97 7.69
CA VAL A 4 22.69 -14.57 7.71
C VAL A 4 22.55 -13.20 8.36
N PHE A 5 21.79 -12.32 7.71
CA PHE A 5 21.48 -10.98 8.21
C PHE A 5 19.98 -10.89 8.58
N GLN A 6 19.71 -10.33 9.77
CA GLN A 6 18.35 -10.11 10.22
C GLN A 6 17.89 -8.70 9.84
N HIS A 7 16.84 -8.62 9.03
CA HIS A 7 16.25 -7.37 8.62
C HIS A 7 15.16 -6.90 9.59
N LYS A 8 14.87 -5.60 9.58
CA LYS A 8 13.78 -5.02 10.37
C LYS A 8 12.42 -5.63 9.95
N LYS A 9 11.55 -5.79 10.92
CA LYS A 9 10.17 -6.24 10.66
C LYS A 9 9.44 -5.27 9.74
N THR A 10 8.72 -5.80 8.78
CA THR A 10 7.87 -5.02 7.87
C THR A 10 6.54 -4.69 8.53
N VAL A 11 5.92 -3.59 8.09
CA VAL A 11 4.53 -3.27 8.44
C VAL A 11 3.62 -4.38 7.91
N GLN A 12 2.75 -4.89 8.76
CA GLN A 12 1.79 -5.92 8.40
C GLN A 12 0.44 -5.32 8.01
N LEU A 13 -0.33 -6.05 7.22
CA LEU A 13 -1.71 -5.68 6.96
C LEU A 13 -2.56 -5.82 8.23
N THR A 14 -3.44 -4.84 8.47
CA THR A 14 -4.43 -4.92 9.53
C THR A 14 -5.49 -5.99 9.21
N PRO A 15 -6.21 -6.54 10.22
CA PRO A 15 -7.33 -7.45 9.97
C PRO A 15 -8.39 -6.86 9.04
N LEU A 16 -8.67 -5.55 9.17
CA LEU A 16 -9.57 -4.83 8.27
C LEU A 16 -9.08 -4.90 6.83
N SER A 17 -7.82 -4.56 6.58
CA SER A 17 -7.23 -4.58 5.24
C SER A 17 -7.27 -5.99 4.63
N LYS A 18 -6.94 -7.01 5.39
CA LYS A 18 -7.01 -8.41 4.94
C LYS A 18 -8.41 -8.82 4.53
N LYS A 19 -9.42 -8.43 5.32
CA LYS A 19 -10.83 -8.73 5.04
C LYS A 19 -11.30 -8.03 3.77
N GLU A 20 -11.08 -6.71 3.68
CA GLU A 20 -11.60 -5.88 2.59
C GLU A 20 -10.87 -6.13 1.27
N MET A 21 -9.58 -6.44 1.32
CA MET A 21 -8.77 -6.75 0.14
C MET A 21 -9.19 -8.07 -0.53
N GLY A 22 -9.75 -8.99 0.23
CA GLY A 22 -10.18 -10.30 -0.27
C GLY A 22 -9.01 -11.20 -0.70
N ASP A 23 -9.30 -12.18 -1.55
CA ASP A 23 -8.28 -13.11 -2.05
C ASP A 23 -7.53 -12.50 -3.24
N TRP A 24 -6.42 -11.85 -2.91
CA TRP A 24 -5.48 -11.33 -3.91
C TRP A 24 -4.23 -12.23 -3.95
N LYS A 25 -4.27 -13.22 -4.83
CA LYS A 25 -3.26 -14.29 -4.91
C LYS A 25 -1.85 -13.77 -5.12
N GLU A 26 -1.68 -12.78 -6.00
CA GLU A 26 -0.38 -12.21 -6.34
C GLU A 26 0.24 -11.47 -5.13
N TYR A 27 -0.58 -10.81 -4.33
CA TYR A 27 -0.13 -10.22 -3.06
C TYR A 27 0.26 -11.30 -2.04
N ASN A 28 -0.59 -12.31 -1.86
CA ASN A 28 -0.34 -13.39 -0.91
C ASN A 28 0.93 -14.15 -1.26
N SER A 29 1.18 -14.43 -2.54
CA SER A 29 2.40 -15.11 -3.00
C SER A 29 3.65 -14.30 -2.71
N LEU A 30 3.61 -12.97 -2.91
CA LEU A 30 4.73 -12.10 -2.60
C LEU A 30 4.96 -12.01 -1.08
N ASP A 31 3.90 -11.84 -0.29
CA ASP A 31 3.99 -11.73 1.18
C ASP A 31 4.58 -12.99 1.80
N GLU A 32 4.14 -14.17 1.38
CA GLU A 32 4.67 -15.45 1.80
C GLU A 32 6.15 -15.64 1.38
N PHE A 33 6.49 -15.25 0.15
CA PHE A 33 7.86 -15.32 -0.34
C PHE A 33 8.80 -14.43 0.48
N LEU A 34 8.35 -13.25 0.90
CA LEU A 34 9.14 -12.30 1.66
C LEU A 34 9.44 -12.74 3.11
N ASP A 35 8.77 -13.75 3.62
CA ASP A 35 9.12 -14.32 4.93
C ASP A 35 10.57 -14.81 4.99
N ARG A 36 11.09 -15.29 3.87
CA ARG A 36 12.52 -15.71 3.75
C ARG A 36 13.48 -14.55 3.91
N PHE A 37 13.07 -13.35 3.51
CA PHE A 37 13.92 -12.14 3.53
C PHE A 37 14.07 -11.52 4.92
N LYS A 38 13.33 -12.01 5.92
CA LYS A 38 13.48 -11.56 7.31
C LYS A 38 14.84 -11.94 7.89
N ASN A 39 15.31 -13.14 7.57
CA ASN A 39 16.61 -13.67 7.98
C ASN A 39 17.23 -14.36 6.77
N ILE A 40 18.05 -13.63 6.03
CA ILE A 40 18.59 -14.11 4.76
C ILE A 40 20.06 -13.75 4.64
N SER A 41 20.85 -14.62 4.02
CA SER A 41 22.19 -14.29 3.62
C SER A 41 22.24 -13.54 2.28
N SER A 42 23.30 -12.79 2.04
CA SER A 42 23.44 -12.06 0.76
C SER A 42 23.39 -12.98 -0.46
N ASN A 43 23.96 -14.17 -0.37
CA ASN A 43 23.94 -15.14 -1.47
C ASN A 43 22.54 -15.68 -1.73
N GLU A 44 21.79 -15.98 -0.67
CA GLU A 44 20.39 -16.40 -0.81
C GLU A 44 19.50 -15.29 -1.35
N ALA A 45 19.73 -14.04 -0.93
CA ALA A 45 19.00 -12.89 -1.45
C ALA A 45 19.22 -12.74 -2.96
N LEU A 46 20.44 -12.86 -3.43
CA LEU A 46 20.77 -12.84 -4.87
C LEU A 46 20.16 -14.04 -5.60
N SER A 47 20.22 -15.23 -5.02
CA SER A 47 19.63 -16.43 -5.63
C SER A 47 18.12 -16.34 -5.81
N ASN A 48 17.44 -15.61 -4.91
CA ASN A 48 15.99 -15.38 -4.95
C ASN A 48 15.58 -14.08 -5.67
N ALA A 49 16.52 -13.29 -6.14
CA ALA A 49 16.26 -11.94 -6.69
C ALA A 49 15.39 -11.98 -7.97
N LEU A 50 15.60 -12.94 -8.85
CA LEU A 50 14.84 -13.08 -10.10
C LEU A 50 13.39 -13.51 -9.82
N GLU A 51 13.19 -14.41 -8.86
CA GLU A 51 11.84 -14.81 -8.43
C GLU A 51 11.12 -13.64 -7.77
N LEU A 52 11.78 -12.90 -6.90
CA LEU A 52 11.24 -11.69 -6.28
C LEU A 52 10.79 -10.68 -7.33
N LYS A 53 11.64 -10.39 -8.32
CA LYS A 53 11.31 -9.52 -9.45
C LYS A 53 10.04 -9.96 -10.17
N SER A 54 9.92 -11.26 -10.44
CA SER A 54 8.74 -11.82 -11.13
C SER A 54 7.47 -11.68 -10.29
N LEU A 55 7.55 -11.95 -9.00
CA LEU A 55 6.41 -11.81 -8.08
C LEU A 55 5.94 -10.36 -7.95
N VAL A 56 6.86 -9.40 -7.89
CA VAL A 56 6.53 -7.98 -7.85
C VAL A 56 5.89 -7.52 -9.16
N LYS A 57 6.40 -7.99 -10.29
CA LYS A 57 5.80 -7.71 -11.60
C LYS A 57 4.38 -8.25 -11.69
N ASN A 58 4.14 -9.47 -11.25
CA ASN A 58 2.81 -10.07 -11.24
C ASN A 58 1.85 -9.27 -10.34
N LEU A 59 2.31 -8.82 -9.18
CA LEU A 59 1.54 -7.96 -8.29
C LEU A 59 1.14 -6.65 -8.99
N LYS A 60 2.09 -5.99 -9.65
CA LYS A 60 1.87 -4.74 -10.38
C LYS A 60 0.85 -4.91 -11.51
N ASP A 61 0.97 -5.99 -12.29
CA ASP A 61 0.14 -6.25 -13.46
C ASP A 61 -1.30 -6.68 -13.09
N SER A 62 -1.54 -7.08 -11.84
CA SER A 62 -2.80 -7.64 -11.38
C SER A 62 -3.29 -7.04 -10.06
N ILE A 63 -3.38 -5.70 -9.98
CA ILE A 63 -4.01 -5.03 -8.84
C ILE A 63 -5.51 -5.33 -8.87
N ARG A 64 -5.95 -6.31 -8.04
CA ARG A 64 -7.34 -6.78 -8.02
C ARG A 64 -8.27 -5.89 -7.22
N PRO A 65 -7.90 -5.45 -5.99
CA PRO A 65 -8.79 -4.58 -5.23
C PRO A 65 -8.98 -3.24 -5.93
N LYS A 66 -10.23 -2.91 -6.26
CA LYS A 66 -10.57 -1.67 -6.99
C LYS A 66 -10.19 -0.42 -6.19
N GLU A 67 -10.27 -0.49 -4.87
CA GLU A 67 -9.93 0.59 -3.94
C GLU A 67 -8.44 0.95 -3.98
N LEU A 68 -7.60 0.02 -4.41
CA LEU A 68 -6.15 0.21 -4.56
C LEU A 68 -5.74 0.65 -5.96
N LYS A 69 -6.66 0.74 -6.91
CA LYS A 69 -6.37 1.25 -8.28
C LYS A 69 -6.26 2.77 -8.32
N ILE A 70 -5.53 3.34 -7.38
CA ILE A 70 -5.32 4.77 -7.21
C ILE A 70 -3.87 5.15 -7.52
N PRO A 71 -3.59 6.39 -7.97
CA PRO A 71 -2.25 6.81 -8.36
C PRO A 71 -1.20 6.64 -7.26
N GLU A 72 -1.56 6.94 -6.02
CA GLU A 72 -0.65 6.86 -4.87
C GLU A 72 -0.21 5.43 -4.56
N PHE A 73 -1.09 4.45 -4.74
CA PHE A 73 -0.74 3.04 -4.57
C PHE A 73 0.10 2.56 -5.75
N LYS A 74 -0.28 2.90 -6.98
CA LYS A 74 0.47 2.55 -8.19
C LYS A 74 1.89 3.11 -8.16
N ALA A 75 2.07 4.33 -7.66
CA ALA A 75 3.39 4.93 -7.51
C ALA A 75 4.29 4.10 -6.57
N ARG A 76 3.75 3.61 -5.43
CA ARG A 76 4.50 2.74 -4.50
C ARG A 76 4.86 1.40 -5.12
N ILE A 77 3.93 0.80 -5.87
CA ILE A 77 4.21 -0.46 -6.58
C ILE A 77 5.30 -0.26 -7.64
N ASN A 78 5.32 0.87 -8.35
CA ASN A 78 6.40 1.18 -9.29
C ASN A 78 7.76 1.30 -8.60
N VAL A 79 7.83 1.93 -7.42
CA VAL A 79 9.06 2.00 -6.64
C VAL A 79 9.46 0.62 -6.14
N LEU A 80 8.51 -0.19 -5.68
CA LEU A 80 8.76 -1.57 -5.25
C LEU A 80 9.34 -2.41 -6.39
N GLU A 81 8.79 -2.29 -7.59
CA GLU A 81 9.32 -2.95 -8.79
C GLU A 81 10.76 -2.50 -9.08
N ASN A 82 11.03 -1.20 -9.05
CA ASN A 82 12.38 -0.68 -9.29
C ASN A 82 13.40 -1.23 -8.29
N GLU A 83 13.05 -1.35 -7.01
CA GLU A 83 13.95 -1.90 -6.01
C GLU A 83 14.16 -3.42 -6.19
N SER A 84 13.15 -4.15 -6.66
CA SER A 84 13.31 -5.57 -7.02
C SER A 84 14.19 -5.76 -8.27
N LEU A 85 14.08 -4.88 -9.25
CA LEU A 85 14.93 -4.87 -10.44
C LEU A 85 16.38 -4.61 -10.07
N ARG A 86 16.65 -3.65 -9.18
CA ARG A 86 18.01 -3.36 -8.69
C ARG A 86 18.64 -4.56 -7.99
N LEU A 87 17.87 -5.28 -7.15
CA LEU A 87 18.39 -6.49 -6.52
C LEU A 87 18.68 -7.57 -7.56
N ALA A 88 17.84 -7.73 -8.57
CA ALA A 88 18.06 -8.66 -9.66
C ALA A 88 19.32 -8.30 -10.49
N ASP A 89 19.52 -7.01 -10.76
CA ASP A 89 20.70 -6.54 -11.51
C ASP A 89 22.01 -6.77 -10.74
N MET A 90 21.96 -6.75 -9.40
CA MET A 90 23.13 -7.06 -8.56
C MET A 90 23.69 -8.47 -8.78
N THR A 91 22.86 -9.41 -9.27
CA THR A 91 23.31 -10.78 -9.58
C THR A 91 24.36 -10.84 -10.68
N TYR A 92 24.44 -9.80 -11.50
CA TYR A 92 25.41 -9.69 -12.61
C TYR A 92 26.69 -8.94 -12.24
N ILE A 93 26.79 -8.45 -11.00
CA ILE A 93 27.98 -7.69 -10.54
C ILE A 93 28.92 -8.65 -9.83
N SER A 94 30.05 -8.98 -10.46
CA SER A 94 31.01 -9.96 -9.94
C SER A 94 31.69 -9.55 -8.62
N ALA A 95 31.81 -8.26 -8.36
CA ALA A 95 32.46 -7.70 -7.15
C ALA A 95 31.47 -7.17 -6.11
N ILE A 96 30.19 -7.59 -6.18
CA ILE A 96 29.17 -7.14 -5.23
C ILE A 96 29.49 -7.61 -3.80
N THR A 97 29.39 -6.71 -2.86
CA THR A 97 29.67 -7.01 -1.45
C THR A 97 28.40 -7.45 -0.72
N PRO A 98 28.51 -8.30 0.34
CA PRO A 98 27.38 -8.65 1.17
C PRO A 98 26.64 -7.45 1.77
N LYS A 99 27.38 -6.38 2.10
CA LYS A 99 26.80 -5.15 2.62
C LYS A 99 25.88 -4.47 1.61
N GLU A 100 26.31 -4.34 0.36
CA GLU A 100 25.50 -3.72 -0.71
C GLU A 100 24.21 -4.51 -0.96
N VAL A 101 24.29 -5.84 -0.95
CA VAL A 101 23.11 -6.70 -1.09
C VAL A 101 22.16 -6.53 0.09
N ASN A 102 22.67 -6.56 1.32
CA ASN A 102 21.85 -6.38 2.52
C ASN A 102 21.21 -4.99 2.57
N ASP A 103 21.92 -3.94 2.17
CA ASP A 103 21.38 -2.58 2.09
C ASP A 103 20.25 -2.50 1.05
N GLN A 104 20.39 -3.18 -0.09
CA GLN A 104 19.33 -3.24 -1.12
C GLN A 104 18.13 -4.03 -0.65
N VAL A 105 18.30 -5.16 0.02
CA VAL A 105 17.21 -5.93 0.64
C VAL A 105 16.46 -5.08 1.68
N ALA A 106 17.19 -4.40 2.55
CA ALA A 106 16.60 -3.50 3.55
C ALA A 106 15.76 -2.40 2.90
N LYS A 107 16.25 -1.82 1.81
CA LYS A 107 15.55 -0.79 1.03
C LYS A 107 14.27 -1.34 0.40
N PHE A 108 14.33 -2.52 -0.21
CA PHE A 108 13.14 -3.20 -0.74
C PHE A 108 12.08 -3.43 0.36
N LEU A 109 12.48 -3.96 1.50
CA LEU A 109 11.57 -4.23 2.62
C LEU A 109 10.96 -2.94 3.21
N LEU A 110 11.71 -1.84 3.21
CA LEU A 110 11.20 -0.53 3.61
C LEU A 110 10.08 -0.05 2.66
N ILE A 111 10.26 -0.19 1.36
CA ILE A 111 9.24 0.16 0.37
C ILE A 111 8.04 -0.78 0.45
N TYR A 112 8.25 -2.07 0.69
CA TYR A 112 7.17 -3.02 0.94
C TYR A 112 6.35 -2.64 2.18
N SER A 113 7.00 -2.24 3.27
CA SER A 113 6.34 -1.71 4.47
C SER A 113 5.51 -0.46 4.17
N SER A 114 6.03 0.46 3.37
CA SER A 114 5.30 1.66 2.91
C SER A 114 4.06 1.29 2.07
N THR A 115 4.18 0.26 1.25
CA THR A 115 3.06 -0.26 0.45
C THR A 115 1.96 -0.82 1.34
N ASN A 116 2.31 -1.66 2.34
CA ASN A 116 1.35 -2.19 3.31
C ASN A 116 0.71 -1.09 4.17
N ALA A 117 1.49 -0.10 4.60
CA ALA A 117 0.97 1.06 5.32
C ALA A 117 -0.06 1.85 4.48
N LYS A 118 0.17 1.98 3.18
CA LYS A 118 -0.80 2.63 2.27
C LYS A 118 -2.07 1.82 2.13
N ILE A 119 -1.99 0.50 1.99
CA ILE A 119 -3.17 -0.38 1.98
C ILE A 119 -3.99 -0.18 3.26
N ASN A 120 -3.36 -0.25 4.42
CA ASN A 120 -4.01 -0.04 5.72
C ASN A 120 -4.67 1.35 5.81
N SER A 121 -4.01 2.37 5.31
CA SER A 121 -4.53 3.75 5.28
C SER A 121 -5.77 3.90 4.39
N VAL A 122 -5.76 3.28 3.21
CA VAL A 122 -6.90 3.33 2.27
C VAL A 122 -8.15 2.72 2.89
N TYR A 123 -8.05 1.51 3.42
CA TYR A 123 -9.22 0.83 4.00
C TYR A 123 -9.70 1.48 5.29
N ARG A 124 -8.80 2.00 6.12
CA ARG A 124 -9.18 2.77 7.31
C ARG A 124 -9.91 4.05 6.94
N ARG A 125 -9.48 4.76 5.90
CA ARG A 125 -10.16 5.96 5.40
C ARG A 125 -11.57 5.63 4.90
N ILE A 126 -11.71 4.58 4.10
CA ILE A 126 -13.02 4.15 3.59
C ILE A 126 -13.97 3.80 4.75
N LEU A 127 -13.49 3.08 5.76
CA LEU A 127 -14.29 2.75 6.94
C LEU A 127 -14.73 4.01 7.68
N PHE A 128 -13.82 4.97 7.85
CA PHE A 128 -14.13 6.23 8.51
C PHE A 128 -15.18 7.05 7.73
N GLU A 129 -15.00 7.18 6.42
CA GLU A 129 -15.95 7.90 5.56
C GLU A 129 -17.34 7.28 5.62
N ASN A 130 -17.44 5.95 5.56
CA ASN A 130 -18.71 5.23 5.67
C ASN A 130 -19.38 5.43 7.03
N ASN A 131 -18.61 5.51 8.12
CA ASN A 131 -19.15 5.72 9.46
C ASN A 131 -19.60 7.17 9.69
N VAL A 132 -18.90 8.14 9.11
CA VAL A 132 -19.27 9.57 9.23
C VAL A 132 -20.58 9.89 8.48
N ASP A 133 -20.85 9.20 7.39
CA ASP A 133 -22.13 9.37 6.66
C ASP A 133 -23.34 8.91 7.46
N VAL A 134 -23.18 8.04 8.45
CA VAL A 134 -24.26 7.56 9.33
C VAL A 134 -24.54 8.51 10.51
N THR A 135 -23.58 9.38 10.86
CA THR A 135 -23.67 10.28 12.04
C THR A 135 -23.82 11.74 11.69
N SER A 136 -24.40 12.09 10.56
CA SER A 136 -24.74 13.50 10.24
C SER A 136 -25.94 14.04 11.03
N ASP A 137 -26.62 13.21 11.80
CA ASP A 137 -27.47 13.69 12.88
C ASP A 137 -26.60 14.12 14.05
N PHE A 138 -26.29 15.40 14.04
CA PHE A 138 -25.53 16.06 15.09
C PHE A 138 -26.25 15.93 16.43
N ILE A 139 -25.88 14.91 17.20
CA ILE A 139 -26.33 14.77 18.59
C ILE A 139 -25.70 15.91 19.36
N GLY A 140 -26.45 17.00 19.57
CA GLY A 140 -26.02 18.07 20.47
C GLY A 140 -26.26 19.50 20.02
N LEU A 141 -26.75 19.78 18.83
CA LEU A 141 -27.21 21.10 18.45
C LEU A 141 -28.75 21.11 18.45
N ASP A 142 -29.31 21.59 19.54
CA ASP A 142 -30.72 21.95 19.60
C ASP A 142 -30.99 23.00 18.52
N SER A 143 -31.65 22.59 17.44
CA SER A 143 -31.94 23.44 16.27
C SER A 143 -32.78 24.68 16.61
N THR A 144 -33.39 24.70 17.79
CA THR A 144 -34.18 25.83 18.29
C THR A 144 -33.31 26.93 18.86
N LYS A 145 -32.05 26.64 19.20
CA LYS A 145 -31.05 27.59 19.74
C LYS A 145 -30.06 28.15 18.73
N ILE A 146 -30.15 27.72 17.48
CA ILE A 146 -29.30 28.20 16.39
C ILE A 146 -29.91 29.48 15.82
N ASP A 147 -29.15 30.56 15.86
CA ASP A 147 -29.62 31.84 15.25
C ASP A 147 -29.78 31.69 13.72
N SER A 148 -30.56 32.61 13.13
CA SER A 148 -30.87 32.60 11.70
C SER A 148 -29.65 32.74 10.80
N THR A 149 -28.59 33.38 11.28
CA THR A 149 -27.31 33.57 10.56
C THR A 149 -26.51 32.28 10.50
N SER A 150 -26.48 31.56 11.60
CA SER A 150 -25.82 30.23 11.68
C SER A 150 -26.55 29.15 10.86
N LYS A 151 -27.90 29.18 10.86
CA LYS A 151 -28.73 28.35 9.99
C LYS A 151 -28.42 28.56 8.51
N LYS A 152 -28.27 29.85 8.10
CA LYS A 152 -27.95 30.21 6.71
C LYS A 152 -26.55 29.76 6.27
N ARG A 153 -25.58 29.77 7.17
CA ARG A 153 -24.22 29.29 6.92
C ARG A 153 -24.15 27.76 6.80
N LEU A 154 -24.97 27.03 7.57
CA LEU A 154 -25.06 25.57 7.50
C LEU A 154 -25.79 25.12 6.23
N SER A 155 -26.85 25.83 5.79
CA SER A 155 -27.58 25.52 4.56
C SER A 155 -26.79 25.85 3.27
N ASN A 156 -25.83 26.79 3.33
CA ASN A 156 -24.99 27.18 2.22
C ASN A 156 -23.68 26.33 2.09
N LYS A 157 -23.45 25.38 2.97
CA LYS A 157 -22.42 24.37 2.72
C LYS A 157 -22.92 23.52 1.56
N LYS A 158 -22.28 23.73 0.39
CA LYS A 158 -22.59 23.01 -0.85
C LYS A 158 -22.71 21.51 -0.62
N PRO A 159 -23.70 20.87 -1.27
CA PRO A 159 -23.85 19.42 -1.21
C PRO A 159 -22.59 18.73 -1.71
N LYS A 160 -22.32 17.57 -1.14
CA LYS A 160 -21.27 16.65 -1.48
C LYS A 160 -21.07 16.56 -2.99
N LEU A 161 -19.82 16.61 -3.43
CA LEU A 161 -19.43 16.22 -4.78
C LEU A 161 -19.88 14.77 -5.01
N ASP A 162 -20.93 14.62 -5.80
CA ASP A 162 -21.37 13.33 -6.25
C ASP A 162 -20.37 12.82 -7.28
N PHE A 163 -19.63 11.76 -6.94
CA PHE A 163 -18.63 11.14 -7.83
C PHE A 163 -19.21 10.56 -9.13
N LYS A 164 -20.52 10.68 -9.34
CA LYS A 164 -21.20 10.26 -10.56
C LYS A 164 -20.99 11.19 -11.76
N ASP A 165 -20.55 12.43 -11.54
CA ASP A 165 -20.43 13.42 -12.59
C ASP A 165 -19.00 13.53 -13.20
N LEU A 166 -18.08 12.65 -12.82
CA LEU A 166 -16.78 12.54 -13.46
C LEU A 166 -16.80 11.62 -14.69
N ASN A 167 -17.87 11.66 -15.46
CA ASN A 167 -17.87 11.14 -16.81
C ASN A 167 -17.22 12.18 -17.74
N ILE A 168 -15.89 12.20 -17.73
CA ILE A 168 -15.11 12.95 -18.71
C ILE A 168 -15.39 12.32 -20.07
N LYS A 169 -16.17 13.01 -20.89
CA LYS A 169 -16.35 12.73 -22.30
C LYS A 169 -14.96 12.62 -22.94
N LYS A 170 -14.63 11.43 -23.42
CA LYS A 170 -13.55 11.27 -24.39
C LYS A 170 -13.97 11.96 -25.68
N GLN A 171 -13.23 12.93 -26.11
CA GLN A 171 -13.01 13.27 -27.51
C GLN A 171 -11.55 13.00 -27.84
#